data_e77c76daf8dcf68417a4e2bfb5c8b0c8
#
_entry.id   e77c76daf8dcf68417a4e2bfb5c8b0c8
#
_cell.length_a   1.000
_cell.length_b   1.000
_cell.length_c   1.000
_cell.angle_alpha   90.00
_cell.angle_beta   90.00
_cell.angle_gamma   90.00
#
_symmetry.space_group_name_H-M   'P 1'
#
loop_
_entity.id
_entity.type
_entity.pdbx_description
1 polymer ?
#
loop_
_entity_poly.entity_id
_entity_poly.type
_entity_poly.pdbx_seq_one_letter_code
_entity_poly.pdbx_strand_id
1 'polypeptide(L)'
;PNLHLFLKPEISGRQKAFLEIPVVNETNCTRCGLCSDLCQFKAISLLGDIVLTFPEMCHGCGGCLTVCPEDALSAGSRELGEIKWGQAGNAGFIMGELRVGEAMSPPLMRQVKAKLEDLYKNKTIDTIIDAPPGVSCPAVNAVMDSDVILLVTEPTPFGAYDLKLAYEAFLPLGKPMGVVVNRAGIGDPSVYEFCSGKGLQILAEIPFERRIAEAYCKAKIVPIAYPQIKPVFVGLMHKVLNWRHSFKEVCVA
;
A
#
# COMPACT_ATOMS: atom_id res chain seq x y z
N PRO A 1 0.74 2.01 9.96
CA PRO A 1 2.04 1.37 9.78
C PRO A 1 2.80 1.28 11.10
N ASN A 2 3.46 0.15 11.36
CA ASN A 2 4.19 -0.11 12.60
C ASN A 2 5.66 -0.49 12.36
N LEU A 3 6.10 -0.58 11.10
CA LEU A 3 7.45 -0.99 10.72
C LEU A 3 8.54 -0.10 11.36
N HIS A 4 8.25 1.18 11.56
CA HIS A 4 9.15 2.13 12.23
C HIS A 4 9.45 1.75 13.70
N LEU A 5 8.56 1.02 14.38
CA LEU A 5 8.78 0.54 15.75
C LEU A 5 9.89 -0.52 15.80
N PHE A 6 10.01 -1.33 14.74
CA PHE A 6 11.01 -2.38 14.60
C PHE A 6 12.33 -1.84 14.07
N LEU A 7 12.27 -1.07 12.99
CA LEU A 7 13.46 -0.57 12.29
C LEU A 7 14.09 0.65 12.97
N LYS A 8 13.32 1.40 13.78
CA LYS A 8 13.76 2.59 14.53
C LYS A 8 14.56 3.56 13.67
N PRO A 9 14.00 4.05 12.55
CA PRO A 9 14.73 4.89 11.62
C PRO A 9 15.11 6.23 12.24
N GLU A 10 16.29 6.73 11.90
CA GLU A 10 16.69 8.11 12.14
C GLU A 10 16.04 8.99 11.07
N ILE A 11 15.03 9.76 11.47
CA ILE A 11 14.26 10.61 10.54
C ILE A 11 15.08 11.86 10.20
N SER A 12 15.39 12.03 8.92
CA SER A 12 16.14 13.16 8.39
C SER A 12 15.27 14.26 7.76
N GLY A 13 14.00 13.92 7.44
CA GLY A 13 13.09 14.89 6.87
C GLY A 13 11.62 14.53 7.02
N ARG A 14 10.78 15.56 6.89
CA ARG A 14 9.32 15.46 6.98
C ARG A 14 8.66 16.39 5.99
N GLN A 15 7.49 16.02 5.50
CA GLN A 15 6.68 16.82 4.59
C GLN A 15 5.21 16.54 4.86
N LYS A 16 4.39 17.61 4.95
CA LYS A 16 2.94 17.45 4.99
C LYS A 16 2.41 16.94 3.65
N ALA A 17 1.43 16.07 3.72
CA ALA A 17 0.72 15.53 2.57
C ALA A 17 -0.67 16.14 2.50
N PHE A 18 -1.08 16.55 1.30
CA PHE A 18 -2.36 17.20 1.06
C PHE A 18 -3.15 16.49 -0.03
N LEU A 19 -4.46 16.59 0.07
CA LEU A 19 -5.39 16.18 -0.97
C LEU A 19 -6.01 17.44 -1.58
N GLU A 20 -6.06 17.50 -2.90
CA GLU A 20 -6.80 18.53 -3.61
C GLU A 20 -8.31 18.34 -3.41
N ILE A 21 -9.00 19.39 -3.04
CA ILE A 21 -10.45 19.41 -2.82
C ILE A 21 -11.08 20.59 -3.54
N PRO A 22 -12.36 20.51 -3.96
CA PRO A 22 -13.03 21.66 -4.60
C PRO A 22 -13.37 22.74 -3.58
N VAL A 23 -13.15 23.99 -3.99
CA VAL A 23 -13.64 25.19 -3.32
C VAL A 23 -14.58 25.91 -4.29
N VAL A 24 -15.79 26.22 -3.83
CA VAL A 24 -16.85 26.86 -4.65
C VAL A 24 -16.73 28.37 -4.58
N ASN A 25 -16.69 29.01 -5.74
CA ASN A 25 -16.93 30.45 -5.88
C ASN A 25 -18.44 30.68 -6.13
N GLU A 26 -19.16 31.06 -5.09
CA GLU A 26 -20.61 31.23 -5.14
C GLU A 26 -21.05 32.34 -6.13
N THR A 27 -20.20 33.34 -6.38
CA THR A 27 -20.50 34.44 -7.31
C THR A 27 -20.56 33.99 -8.76
N ASN A 28 -19.69 33.03 -9.13
CA ASN A 28 -19.60 32.50 -10.49
C ASN A 28 -20.52 31.28 -10.68
N CYS A 29 -21.01 30.70 -9.59
CA CYS A 29 -21.76 29.45 -9.64
C CYS A 29 -23.20 29.65 -10.11
N THR A 30 -23.55 29.13 -11.28
CA THR A 30 -24.92 29.12 -11.84
C THR A 30 -25.81 28.04 -11.25
N ARG A 31 -25.30 27.19 -10.33
CA ARG A 31 -26.04 26.09 -9.68
C ARG A 31 -26.57 25.03 -10.66
N CYS A 32 -25.91 24.84 -11.78
CA CYS A 32 -26.31 23.89 -12.82
C CYS A 32 -26.28 22.41 -12.39
N GLY A 33 -25.67 22.06 -11.25
CA GLY A 33 -25.66 20.71 -10.68
C GLY A 33 -24.64 19.72 -11.28
N LEU A 34 -23.98 20.03 -12.39
CA LEU A 34 -23.08 19.08 -13.09
C LEU A 34 -21.98 18.50 -12.20
N CYS A 35 -21.40 19.28 -11.30
CA CYS A 35 -20.40 18.83 -10.35
C CYS A 35 -20.97 17.84 -9.31
N SER A 36 -22.22 18.05 -8.88
CA SER A 36 -22.95 17.18 -7.96
C SER A 36 -23.29 15.84 -8.61
N ASP A 37 -23.76 15.87 -9.87
CA ASP A 37 -24.17 14.69 -10.61
C ASP A 37 -22.97 13.79 -10.94
N LEU A 38 -21.83 14.40 -11.30
CA LEU A 38 -20.59 13.68 -11.58
C LEU A 38 -20.01 13.00 -10.35
N CYS A 39 -20.15 13.59 -9.16
CA CYS A 39 -19.46 13.11 -7.97
C CYS A 39 -20.04 11.81 -7.44
N GLN A 40 -19.35 10.68 -7.69
CA GLN A 40 -19.72 9.35 -7.21
C GLN A 40 -19.67 9.24 -5.68
N PHE A 41 -18.85 10.07 -5.01
CA PHE A 41 -18.65 10.06 -3.56
C PHE A 41 -19.55 11.06 -2.84
N LYS A 42 -20.35 11.84 -3.59
CA LYS A 42 -21.20 12.89 -3.04
C LYS A 42 -20.45 13.89 -2.15
N ALA A 43 -19.15 14.06 -2.44
CA ALA A 43 -18.29 15.02 -1.77
C ALA A 43 -18.55 16.47 -2.18
N ILE A 44 -19.32 16.69 -3.25
CA ILE A 44 -19.92 17.97 -3.66
C ILE A 44 -21.36 17.68 -4.06
N SER A 45 -22.30 18.45 -3.56
CA SER A 45 -23.72 18.22 -3.76
C SER A 45 -24.48 19.54 -3.87
N LEU A 46 -25.41 19.62 -4.81
CA LEU A 46 -26.37 20.73 -4.93
C LEU A 46 -27.59 20.38 -4.07
N LEU A 47 -27.84 21.18 -3.04
CA LEU A 47 -29.00 21.05 -2.16
C LEU A 47 -29.84 22.33 -2.21
N GLY A 48 -30.96 22.28 -2.92
CA GLY A 48 -31.71 23.49 -3.27
C GLY A 48 -30.84 24.46 -4.10
N ASP A 49 -30.64 25.65 -3.60
CA ASP A 49 -29.85 26.71 -4.27
C ASP A 49 -28.41 26.83 -3.72
N ILE A 50 -27.94 25.83 -2.98
CA ILE A 50 -26.61 25.85 -2.35
C ILE A 50 -25.78 24.67 -2.82
N VAL A 51 -24.54 24.92 -3.25
CA VAL A 51 -23.55 23.88 -3.52
C VAL A 51 -22.71 23.67 -2.27
N LEU A 52 -22.87 22.51 -1.65
CA LEU A 52 -22.11 22.12 -0.46
C LEU A 52 -20.95 21.21 -0.83
N THR A 53 -19.79 21.42 -0.21
CA THR A 53 -18.63 20.54 -0.30
C THR A 53 -18.41 19.81 1.01
N PHE A 54 -18.09 18.51 0.92
CA PHE A 54 -17.77 17.65 2.05
C PHE A 54 -16.31 17.17 1.88
N PRO A 55 -15.34 17.95 2.35
CA PRO A 55 -13.92 17.66 2.15
C PRO A 55 -13.50 16.26 2.60
N GLU A 56 -14.09 15.75 3.67
CA GLU A 56 -13.76 14.43 4.25
C GLU A 56 -14.21 13.26 3.35
N MET A 57 -15.18 13.49 2.48
CA MET A 57 -15.67 12.52 1.49
C MET A 57 -14.94 12.65 0.14
N CYS A 58 -14.16 13.71 -0.06
CA CYS A 58 -13.52 13.98 -1.33
C CYS A 58 -12.32 13.04 -1.57
N HIS A 59 -12.28 12.42 -2.75
CA HIS A 59 -11.21 11.53 -3.20
C HIS A 59 -10.11 12.25 -4.02
N GLY A 60 -10.23 13.57 -4.24
CA GLY A 60 -9.25 14.38 -4.98
C GLY A 60 -9.12 13.99 -6.45
N CYS A 61 -10.21 13.57 -7.09
CA CYS A 61 -10.17 13.15 -8.50
C CYS A 61 -10.17 14.33 -9.50
N GLY A 62 -10.47 15.58 -9.05
CA GLY A 62 -10.51 16.76 -9.90
C GLY A 62 -11.68 16.86 -10.88
N GLY A 63 -12.51 15.81 -11.00
CA GLY A 63 -13.58 15.76 -12.00
C GLY A 63 -14.58 16.92 -11.93
N CYS A 64 -14.92 17.36 -10.71
CA CYS A 64 -15.83 18.50 -10.51
C CYS A 64 -15.23 19.83 -11.01
N LEU A 65 -13.90 19.99 -10.91
CA LEU A 65 -13.20 21.17 -11.42
C LEU A 65 -13.28 21.22 -12.96
N THR A 66 -13.11 20.06 -13.60
CA THR A 66 -13.08 19.93 -15.07
C THR A 66 -14.47 20.11 -15.69
N VAL A 67 -15.54 19.67 -15.00
CA VAL A 67 -16.90 19.69 -15.57
C VAL A 67 -17.62 21.03 -15.41
N CYS A 68 -17.07 21.96 -14.62
CA CYS A 68 -17.72 23.23 -14.34
C CYS A 68 -17.63 24.19 -15.55
N PRO A 69 -18.75 24.54 -16.21
CA PRO A 69 -18.73 25.41 -17.40
C PRO A 69 -18.40 26.88 -17.08
N GLU A 70 -18.58 27.29 -15.81
CA GLU A 70 -18.40 28.66 -15.35
C GLU A 70 -17.08 28.85 -14.59
N ASP A 71 -16.19 27.86 -14.57
CA ASP A 71 -14.95 27.87 -13.78
C ASP A 71 -15.19 28.32 -12.32
N ALA A 72 -16.39 28.01 -11.80
CA ALA A 72 -16.80 28.40 -10.44
C ALA A 72 -16.17 27.50 -9.34
N LEU A 73 -15.35 26.52 -9.71
CA LEU A 73 -14.65 25.64 -8.77
C LEU A 73 -13.15 25.82 -8.91
N SER A 74 -12.48 26.04 -7.80
CA SER A 74 -11.03 26.12 -7.72
C SER A 74 -10.47 24.98 -6.85
N ALA A 75 -9.16 24.68 -7.02
CA ALA A 75 -8.47 23.72 -6.19
C ALA A 75 -8.12 24.32 -4.83
N GLY A 76 -8.69 23.77 -3.77
CA GLY A 76 -8.25 23.95 -2.39
C GLY A 76 -7.42 22.77 -1.93
N SER A 77 -7.05 22.73 -0.66
CA SER A 77 -6.25 21.65 -0.11
C SER A 77 -6.76 21.21 1.26
N ARG A 78 -6.72 19.90 1.51
CA ARG A 78 -7.00 19.28 2.81
C ARG A 78 -5.78 18.47 3.26
N GLU A 79 -5.31 18.68 4.48
CA GLU A 79 -4.20 17.91 5.03
C GLU A 79 -4.61 16.47 5.26
N LEU A 80 -3.86 15.52 4.68
CA LEU A 80 -4.03 14.08 4.86
C LEU A 80 -3.20 13.54 6.02
N GLY A 81 -2.01 14.09 6.21
CA GLY A 81 -1.04 13.57 7.16
C GLY A 81 0.38 14.01 6.82
N GLU A 82 1.34 13.17 7.12
CA GLU A 82 2.76 13.48 6.97
C GLU A 82 3.53 12.34 6.31
N ILE A 83 4.50 12.69 5.46
CA ILE A 83 5.51 11.79 4.91
C ILE A 83 6.79 12.01 5.70
N LYS A 84 7.40 10.93 6.19
CA LYS A 84 8.67 10.94 6.93
C LYS A 84 9.68 10.07 6.20
N TRP A 85 10.94 10.51 6.15
CA TRP A 85 12.00 9.72 5.54
C TRP A 85 13.30 9.85 6.33
N GLY A 86 14.17 8.85 6.17
CA GLY A 86 15.45 8.80 6.88
C GLY A 86 16.19 7.49 6.61
N GLN A 87 16.96 7.04 7.59
CA GLN A 87 17.80 5.85 7.51
C GLN A 87 17.46 4.86 8.63
N ALA A 88 17.43 3.59 8.30
CA ALA A 88 17.31 2.48 9.23
C ALA A 88 18.53 1.55 9.05
N GLY A 89 19.61 1.82 9.75
CA GLY A 89 20.91 1.19 9.48
C GLY A 89 21.39 1.55 8.08
N ASN A 90 21.66 0.55 7.24
CA ASN A 90 22.11 0.75 5.85
C ASN A 90 20.96 0.93 4.84
N ALA A 91 19.70 0.83 5.28
CA ALA A 91 18.54 0.94 4.41
C ALA A 91 17.90 2.32 4.50
N GLY A 92 17.51 2.89 3.36
CA GLY A 92 16.61 4.03 3.33
C GLY A 92 15.24 3.65 3.89
N PHE A 93 14.58 4.57 4.57
CA PHE A 93 13.25 4.37 5.14
C PHE A 93 12.33 5.53 4.77
N ILE A 94 11.13 5.20 4.30
CA ILE A 94 10.08 6.19 4.02
C ILE A 94 8.76 5.65 4.56
N MET A 95 7.96 6.50 5.18
CA MET A 95 6.61 6.16 5.63
C MET A 95 5.65 7.33 5.46
N GLY A 96 4.38 7.00 5.24
CA GLY A 96 3.26 7.93 5.36
C GLY A 96 2.48 7.67 6.65
N GLU A 97 2.10 8.72 7.32
CA GLU A 97 1.27 8.68 8.52
C GLU A 97 0.06 9.57 8.32
N LEU A 98 -1.14 8.98 8.33
CA LEU A 98 -2.38 9.75 8.25
C LEU A 98 -2.62 10.53 9.53
N ARG A 99 -3.22 11.72 9.41
CA ARG A 99 -3.73 12.44 10.59
C ARG A 99 -4.83 11.62 11.26
N VAL A 100 -5.02 11.82 12.54
CA VAL A 100 -6.08 11.15 13.30
C VAL A 100 -7.45 11.51 12.70
N GLY A 101 -8.28 10.50 12.47
CA GLY A 101 -9.60 10.65 11.85
C GLY A 101 -9.62 10.65 10.32
N GLU A 102 -8.46 10.57 9.65
CA GLU A 102 -8.38 10.46 8.20
C GLU A 102 -8.48 9.00 7.73
N ALA A 103 -9.41 8.72 6.81
CA ALA A 103 -9.60 7.38 6.24
C ALA A 103 -8.94 7.19 4.87
N MET A 104 -8.53 8.29 4.20
CA MET A 104 -8.11 8.27 2.81
C MET A 104 -6.59 8.00 2.67
N SER A 105 -6.19 6.74 2.70
CA SER A 105 -4.77 6.36 2.57
C SER A 105 -4.22 6.33 1.14
N PRO A 106 -4.97 5.98 0.05
CA PRO A 106 -4.39 5.87 -1.28
C PRO A 106 -3.69 7.14 -1.79
N PRO A 107 -4.24 8.38 -1.61
CA PRO A 107 -3.54 9.59 -2.01
C PRO A 107 -2.22 9.81 -1.27
N LEU A 108 -2.18 9.49 0.04
CA LEU A 108 -0.94 9.57 0.81
C LEU A 108 0.09 8.55 0.29
N MET A 109 -0.33 7.33 -0.02
CA MET A 109 0.55 6.29 -0.56
C MET A 109 1.18 6.70 -1.89
N ARG A 110 0.40 7.34 -2.80
CA ARG A 110 0.95 7.89 -4.06
C ARG A 110 2.03 8.94 -3.80
N GLN A 111 1.81 9.83 -2.83
CA GLN A 111 2.79 10.86 -2.46
C GLN A 111 4.04 10.26 -1.81
N VAL A 112 3.91 9.17 -1.02
CA VAL A 112 5.05 8.43 -0.46
C VAL A 112 5.88 7.80 -1.58
N LYS A 113 5.24 7.19 -2.59
CA LYS A 113 5.92 6.62 -3.77
C LYS A 113 6.62 7.70 -4.60
N ALA A 114 5.94 8.81 -4.88
CA ALA A 114 6.55 9.95 -5.58
C ALA A 114 7.77 10.51 -4.83
N LYS A 115 7.69 10.55 -3.49
CA LYS A 115 8.83 10.95 -2.65
C LYS A 115 9.99 9.96 -2.72
N LEU A 116 9.71 8.65 -2.79
CA LEU A 116 10.72 7.63 -2.99
C LEU A 116 11.44 7.84 -4.34
N GLU A 117 10.69 8.04 -5.41
CA GLU A 117 11.25 8.31 -6.74
C GLU A 117 12.13 9.56 -6.76
N ASP A 118 11.69 10.65 -6.12
CA ASP A 118 12.45 11.89 -6.00
C ASP A 118 13.78 11.69 -5.25
N LEU A 119 13.74 11.01 -4.10
CA LEU A 119 14.93 10.79 -3.26
C LEU A 119 15.97 9.86 -3.90
N TYR A 120 15.53 8.93 -4.74
CA TYR A 120 16.39 7.93 -5.34
C TYR A 120 16.46 8.03 -6.88
N LYS A 121 16.11 9.19 -7.42
CA LYS A 121 16.19 9.49 -8.85
C LYS A 121 17.57 9.12 -9.38
N ASN A 122 17.60 8.37 -10.48
CA ASN A 122 18.83 7.89 -11.13
C ASN A 122 19.65 6.86 -10.31
N LYS A 123 19.06 6.22 -9.31
CA LYS A 123 19.68 5.11 -8.57
C LYS A 123 18.89 3.83 -8.80
N THR A 124 19.61 2.74 -9.07
CA THR A 124 19.01 1.40 -9.05
C THR A 124 19.02 0.90 -7.60
N ILE A 125 17.85 0.79 -7.01
CA ILE A 125 17.65 0.30 -5.64
C ILE A 125 16.60 -0.78 -5.61
N ASP A 126 16.75 -1.73 -4.70
CA ASP A 126 15.67 -2.64 -4.35
C ASP A 126 14.78 -1.99 -3.30
N THR A 127 13.45 -2.04 -3.52
CA THR A 127 12.48 -1.44 -2.64
C THR A 127 11.51 -2.50 -2.11
N ILE A 128 11.31 -2.52 -0.80
CA ILE A 128 10.31 -3.36 -0.14
C ILE A 128 9.17 -2.46 0.32
N ILE A 129 7.95 -2.75 -0.14
CA ILE A 129 6.74 -2.03 0.24
C ILE A 129 5.96 -2.87 1.26
N ASP A 130 5.83 -2.35 2.48
CA ASP A 130 4.94 -2.91 3.50
C ASP A 130 3.49 -2.50 3.17
N ALA A 131 2.78 -3.41 2.51
CA ALA A 131 1.42 -3.17 2.05
C ALA A 131 0.40 -3.39 3.18
N PRO A 132 -0.71 -2.63 3.21
CA PRO A 132 -1.80 -2.91 4.14
C PRO A 132 -2.45 -4.26 3.83
N PRO A 133 -3.06 -4.91 4.84
CA PRO A 133 -3.75 -6.19 4.66
C PRO A 133 -5.01 -6.06 3.80
N GLY A 134 -5.46 -7.20 3.29
CA GLY A 134 -6.70 -7.32 2.53
C GLY A 134 -6.55 -6.99 1.04
N VAL A 135 -7.69 -6.78 0.37
CA VAL A 135 -7.80 -6.61 -1.09
C VAL A 135 -8.41 -5.27 -1.50
N SER A 136 -8.47 -4.32 -0.57
CA SER A 136 -9.05 -3.00 -0.78
C SER A 136 -8.14 -2.10 -1.65
N CYS A 137 -8.68 -0.94 -2.09
CA CYS A 137 -7.92 0.03 -2.88
C CYS A 137 -6.52 0.38 -2.32
N PRO A 138 -6.32 0.54 -1.00
CA PRO A 138 -4.99 0.72 -0.44
C PRO A 138 -4.02 -0.43 -0.75
N ALA A 139 -4.45 -1.69 -0.61
CA ALA A 139 -3.60 -2.85 -0.90
C ALA A 139 -3.24 -2.92 -2.40
N VAL A 140 -4.22 -2.72 -3.29
CA VAL A 140 -3.98 -2.66 -4.74
C VAL A 140 -3.01 -1.53 -5.10
N ASN A 141 -3.21 -0.32 -4.54
CA ASN A 141 -2.30 0.81 -4.76
C ASN A 141 -0.87 0.53 -4.27
N ALA A 142 -0.71 -0.23 -3.18
CA ALA A 142 0.61 -0.59 -2.67
C ALA A 142 1.40 -1.42 -3.70
N VAL A 143 0.76 -2.44 -4.28
CA VAL A 143 1.41 -3.44 -5.13
C VAL A 143 1.42 -3.09 -6.63
N MET A 144 0.62 -2.10 -7.05
CA MET A 144 0.40 -1.78 -8.47
C MET A 144 1.70 -1.53 -9.25
N ASP A 145 2.69 -0.87 -8.64
CA ASP A 145 3.95 -0.47 -9.29
C ASP A 145 5.12 -1.40 -8.91
N SER A 146 4.86 -2.49 -8.16
CA SER A 146 5.93 -3.43 -7.78
C SER A 146 6.27 -4.39 -8.92
N ASP A 147 7.50 -4.90 -8.96
CA ASP A 147 7.91 -5.94 -9.92
C ASP A 147 7.40 -7.33 -9.52
N VAL A 148 7.25 -7.58 -8.22
CA VAL A 148 6.87 -8.87 -7.63
C VAL A 148 5.94 -8.64 -6.43
N ILE A 149 4.98 -9.53 -6.22
CA ILE A 149 4.08 -9.52 -5.07
C ILE A 149 4.36 -10.73 -4.19
N LEU A 150 4.61 -10.51 -2.90
CA LEU A 150 4.71 -11.55 -1.90
C LEU A 150 3.41 -11.60 -1.09
N LEU A 151 2.69 -12.71 -1.22
CA LEU A 151 1.49 -13.00 -0.45
C LEU A 151 1.90 -13.71 0.84
N VAL A 152 1.71 -13.06 1.98
CA VAL A 152 2.02 -13.65 3.29
C VAL A 152 0.74 -14.18 3.92
N THR A 153 0.72 -15.45 4.25
CA THR A 153 -0.46 -16.13 4.81
C THR A 153 -0.08 -17.07 5.96
N GLU A 154 -1.07 -17.62 6.62
CA GLU A 154 -0.93 -18.62 7.68
C GLU A 154 -1.68 -19.92 7.28
N PRO A 155 -1.23 -21.11 7.66
CA PRO A 155 -1.87 -22.39 7.29
C PRO A 155 -3.12 -22.64 8.15
N THR A 156 -4.10 -21.76 8.01
CA THR A 156 -5.42 -21.82 8.67
C THR A 156 -6.53 -21.64 7.63
N PRO A 157 -7.77 -22.07 7.89
CA PRO A 157 -8.89 -21.85 6.97
C PRO A 157 -9.08 -20.37 6.62
N PHE A 158 -8.89 -19.45 7.57
CA PHE A 158 -8.96 -18.00 7.31
C PHE A 158 -7.80 -17.53 6.43
N GLY A 159 -6.57 -18.00 6.72
CA GLY A 159 -5.40 -17.66 5.91
C GLY A 159 -5.52 -18.18 4.48
N ALA A 160 -6.08 -19.37 4.28
CA ALA A 160 -6.35 -19.92 2.94
C ALA A 160 -7.41 -19.10 2.19
N TYR A 161 -8.47 -18.67 2.88
CA TYR A 161 -9.51 -17.83 2.31
C TYR A 161 -8.97 -16.46 1.90
N ASP A 162 -8.24 -15.78 2.78
CA ASP A 162 -7.64 -14.48 2.52
C ASP A 162 -6.58 -14.55 1.41
N LEU A 163 -5.78 -15.63 1.36
CA LEU A 163 -4.84 -15.88 0.27
C LEU A 163 -5.55 -15.98 -1.08
N LYS A 164 -6.67 -16.72 -1.13
CA LYS A 164 -7.47 -16.85 -2.35
C LYS A 164 -8.00 -15.49 -2.81
N LEU A 165 -8.58 -14.69 -1.90
CA LEU A 165 -9.07 -13.36 -2.22
C LEU A 165 -7.95 -12.45 -2.74
N ALA A 166 -6.78 -12.44 -2.07
CA ALA A 166 -5.64 -11.63 -2.47
C ALA A 166 -5.10 -12.06 -3.85
N TYR A 167 -4.99 -13.36 -4.08
CA TYR A 167 -4.59 -13.90 -5.39
C TYR A 167 -5.53 -13.45 -6.50
N GLU A 168 -6.85 -13.62 -6.32
CA GLU A 168 -7.86 -13.23 -7.30
C GLU A 168 -7.87 -11.72 -7.56
N ALA A 169 -7.69 -10.90 -6.51
CA ALA A 169 -7.66 -9.44 -6.63
C ALA A 169 -6.41 -8.91 -7.36
N PHE A 170 -5.26 -9.56 -7.19
CA PHE A 170 -4.00 -9.10 -7.77
C PHE A 170 -3.66 -9.79 -9.11
N LEU A 171 -4.33 -10.89 -9.44
CA LEU A 171 -4.13 -11.61 -10.72
C LEU A 171 -4.26 -10.70 -11.95
N PRO A 172 -5.25 -9.76 -12.03
CA PRO A 172 -5.39 -8.86 -13.17
C PRO A 172 -4.22 -7.89 -13.36
N LEU A 173 -3.36 -7.73 -12.35
CA LEU A 173 -2.17 -6.87 -12.44
C LEU A 173 -1.06 -7.50 -13.30
N GLY A 174 -1.16 -8.79 -13.64
CA GLY A 174 -0.20 -9.51 -14.47
C GLY A 174 1.20 -9.64 -13.86
N LYS A 175 1.33 -9.52 -12.53
CA LYS A 175 2.62 -9.55 -11.83
C LYS A 175 2.93 -10.93 -11.27
N PRO A 176 4.22 -11.31 -11.20
CA PRO A 176 4.64 -12.52 -10.49
C PRO A 176 4.20 -12.47 -9.04
N MET A 177 3.56 -13.56 -8.58
CA MET A 177 3.11 -13.71 -7.20
C MET A 177 3.72 -14.94 -6.57
N GLY A 178 4.36 -14.78 -5.40
CA GLY A 178 4.86 -15.88 -4.59
C GLY A 178 4.29 -15.84 -3.18
N VAL A 179 4.30 -16.98 -2.51
CA VAL A 179 3.69 -17.14 -1.19
C VAL A 179 4.76 -17.33 -0.13
N VAL A 180 4.58 -16.67 1.00
CA VAL A 180 5.30 -16.91 2.25
C VAL A 180 4.32 -17.46 3.27
N VAL A 181 4.55 -18.66 3.76
CA VAL A 181 3.72 -19.27 4.80
C VAL A 181 4.30 -18.91 6.16
N ASN A 182 3.61 -18.07 6.90
CA ASN A 182 3.94 -17.75 8.29
C ASN A 182 3.29 -18.77 9.23
N ARG A 183 3.87 -18.99 10.40
CA ARG A 183 3.41 -20.00 11.36
C ARG A 183 3.33 -21.43 10.78
N ALA A 184 4.24 -21.77 9.89
CA ALA A 184 4.32 -23.09 9.30
C ALA A 184 4.50 -24.17 10.39
N GLY A 185 3.94 -25.36 10.13
CA GLY A 185 3.99 -26.51 11.05
C GLY A 185 2.79 -26.62 11.99
N ILE A 186 1.85 -25.68 11.95
CA ILE A 186 0.55 -25.76 12.62
C ILE A 186 -0.57 -25.53 11.60
N GLY A 187 -1.80 -25.90 11.94
CA GLY A 187 -2.98 -25.68 11.07
C GLY A 187 -3.24 -26.84 10.12
N ASP A 188 -3.81 -26.51 8.95
CA ASP A 188 -4.28 -27.49 7.96
C ASP A 188 -3.58 -27.33 6.59
N PRO A 189 -3.74 -28.29 5.64
CA PRO A 189 -3.08 -28.27 4.35
C PRO A 189 -3.68 -27.31 3.31
N SER A 190 -4.78 -26.64 3.61
CA SER A 190 -5.58 -25.87 2.61
C SER A 190 -4.77 -24.79 1.86
N VAL A 191 -3.84 -24.11 2.54
CA VAL A 191 -2.92 -23.15 1.90
C VAL A 191 -2.03 -23.84 0.87
N TYR A 192 -1.46 -24.99 1.24
CA TYR A 192 -0.55 -25.76 0.38
C TYR A 192 -1.28 -26.35 -0.83
N GLU A 193 -2.48 -26.88 -0.62
CA GLU A 193 -3.36 -27.39 -1.68
C GLU A 193 -3.75 -26.29 -2.66
N PHE A 194 -4.13 -25.12 -2.14
CA PHE A 194 -4.44 -23.96 -2.98
C PHE A 194 -3.22 -23.52 -3.81
N CYS A 195 -2.05 -23.39 -3.21
CA CYS A 195 -0.82 -23.03 -3.90
C CYS A 195 -0.47 -24.05 -5.01
N SER A 196 -0.55 -25.34 -4.71
CA SER A 196 -0.31 -26.41 -5.67
C SER A 196 -1.32 -26.36 -6.83
N GLY A 197 -2.61 -26.20 -6.53
CA GLY A 197 -3.68 -26.13 -7.53
C GLY A 197 -3.62 -24.91 -8.45
N LYS A 198 -3.00 -23.82 -8.00
CA LYS A 198 -2.81 -22.58 -8.79
C LYS A 198 -1.39 -22.40 -9.36
N GLY A 199 -0.49 -23.35 -9.12
CA GLY A 199 0.91 -23.21 -9.51
C GLY A 199 1.66 -22.09 -8.82
N LEU A 200 1.19 -21.65 -7.64
CA LEU A 200 1.83 -20.63 -6.82
C LEU A 200 3.04 -21.20 -6.08
N GLN A 201 4.19 -20.58 -6.26
CA GLN A 201 5.40 -21.01 -5.59
C GLN A 201 5.44 -20.55 -4.13
N ILE A 202 5.62 -21.48 -3.19
CA ILE A 202 5.94 -21.15 -1.79
C ILE A 202 7.44 -20.84 -1.72
N LEU A 203 7.75 -19.57 -1.48
CA LEU A 203 9.12 -19.06 -1.48
C LEU A 203 9.81 -19.27 -0.13
N ALA A 204 9.05 -19.19 0.96
CA ALA A 204 9.57 -19.42 2.30
C ALA A 204 8.47 -19.90 3.25
N GLU A 205 8.90 -20.62 4.28
CA GLU A 205 8.08 -21.02 5.41
C GLU A 205 8.74 -20.53 6.70
N ILE A 206 8.00 -19.74 7.47
CA ILE A 206 8.42 -19.24 8.78
C ILE A 206 7.76 -20.12 9.83
N PRO A 207 8.50 -20.92 10.64
CA PRO A 207 7.91 -21.85 11.55
C PRO A 207 7.14 -21.17 12.68
N PHE A 208 6.17 -21.87 13.26
CA PHE A 208 5.51 -21.41 14.48
C PHE A 208 6.43 -21.62 15.68
N GLU A 209 7.05 -20.54 16.10
CA GLU A 209 8.02 -20.51 17.18
C GLU A 209 7.68 -19.42 18.20
N ARG A 210 7.59 -19.80 19.47
CA ARG A 210 7.29 -18.87 20.56
C ARG A 210 8.31 -17.71 20.64
N ARG A 211 9.59 -17.99 20.35
CA ARG A 211 10.66 -16.97 20.34
C ARG A 211 10.44 -15.89 19.29
N ILE A 212 9.83 -16.23 18.15
CA ILE A 212 9.46 -15.26 17.11
C ILE A 212 8.39 -14.31 17.66
N ALA A 213 7.35 -14.86 18.29
CA ALA A 213 6.28 -14.06 18.89
C ALA A 213 6.81 -13.15 20.02
N GLU A 214 7.70 -13.66 20.88
CA GLU A 214 8.33 -12.88 21.94
C GLU A 214 9.21 -11.73 21.39
N ALA A 215 9.95 -11.96 20.31
CA ALA A 215 10.74 -10.94 19.65
C ALA A 215 9.83 -9.85 19.06
N TYR A 216 8.75 -10.25 18.39
CA TYR A 216 7.75 -9.35 17.81
C TYR A 216 7.09 -8.48 18.88
N CYS A 217 6.61 -9.04 19.98
CA CYS A 217 6.01 -8.29 21.09
C CYS A 217 6.96 -7.25 21.72
N LYS A 218 8.27 -7.47 21.61
CA LYS A 218 9.30 -6.54 22.07
C LYS A 218 9.80 -5.58 21.00
N ALA A 219 9.11 -5.50 19.85
CA ALA A 219 9.51 -4.72 18.68
C ALA A 219 10.98 -4.98 18.26
N LYS A 220 11.43 -6.25 18.34
CA LYS A 220 12.75 -6.67 17.91
C LYS A 220 12.69 -7.27 16.49
N ILE A 221 13.70 -6.98 15.68
CA ILE A 221 13.87 -7.59 14.36
C ILE A 221 14.16 -9.07 14.57
N VAL A 222 13.24 -9.94 14.11
CA VAL A 222 13.24 -11.38 14.38
C VAL A 222 14.57 -12.05 13.98
N PRO A 223 15.14 -11.86 12.77
CA PRO A 223 16.42 -12.47 12.41
C PRO A 223 17.62 -12.01 13.25
N ILE A 224 17.50 -10.90 13.96
CA ILE A 224 18.53 -10.42 14.90
C ILE A 224 18.31 -11.05 16.29
N ALA A 225 17.07 -11.06 16.76
CA ALA A 225 16.72 -11.59 18.07
C ALA A 225 16.75 -13.13 18.13
N TYR A 226 16.52 -13.79 16.99
CA TYR A 226 16.53 -15.24 16.81
C TYR A 226 17.31 -15.60 15.53
N PRO A 227 18.66 -15.66 15.60
CA PRO A 227 19.52 -15.83 14.42
C PRO A 227 19.29 -17.13 13.63
N GLN A 228 18.74 -18.16 14.24
CA GLN A 228 18.42 -19.44 13.59
C GLN A 228 17.43 -19.30 12.43
N ILE A 229 16.56 -18.26 12.45
CA ILE A 229 15.62 -18.00 11.37
C ILE A 229 16.23 -17.18 10.22
N LYS A 230 17.40 -16.57 10.41
CA LYS A 230 18.05 -15.71 9.42
C LYS A 230 18.22 -16.38 8.04
N PRO A 231 18.62 -17.67 7.93
CA PRO A 231 18.75 -18.33 6.63
C PRO A 231 17.44 -18.35 5.83
N VAL A 232 16.29 -18.44 6.49
CA VAL A 232 14.97 -18.42 5.82
C VAL A 232 14.76 -17.08 5.11
N PHE A 233 15.04 -15.96 5.78
CA PHE A 233 14.88 -14.63 5.19
C PHE A 233 15.93 -14.34 4.10
N VAL A 234 17.16 -14.78 4.29
CA VAL A 234 18.22 -14.65 3.26
C VAL A 234 17.85 -15.47 2.02
N GLY A 235 17.41 -16.72 2.22
CA GLY A 235 16.96 -17.59 1.14
C GLY A 235 15.74 -17.02 0.40
N LEU A 236 14.77 -16.45 1.13
CA LEU A 236 13.63 -15.74 0.54
C LEU A 236 14.11 -14.59 -0.36
N MET A 237 14.98 -13.73 0.14
CA MET A 237 15.50 -12.59 -0.62
C MET A 237 16.21 -13.04 -1.90
N HIS A 238 17.05 -14.06 -1.85
CA HIS A 238 17.71 -14.63 -3.02
C HIS A 238 16.71 -15.16 -4.05
N LYS A 239 15.67 -15.89 -3.60
CA LYS A 239 14.62 -16.40 -4.50
C LYS A 239 13.86 -15.25 -5.19
N VAL A 240 13.51 -14.18 -4.45
CA VAL A 240 12.79 -13.02 -4.99
C VAL A 240 13.64 -12.29 -6.02
N LEU A 241 14.92 -12.05 -5.72
CA LEU A 241 15.83 -11.36 -6.65
C LEU A 241 16.05 -12.15 -7.93
N ASN A 242 16.29 -13.46 -7.84
CA ASN A 242 16.44 -14.34 -8.99
C ASN A 242 15.16 -14.42 -9.82
N TRP A 243 14.02 -14.47 -9.16
CA TRP A 243 12.72 -14.56 -9.81
C TRP A 243 12.39 -13.30 -10.63
N ARG A 244 12.72 -12.12 -10.09
CA ARG A 244 12.61 -10.85 -10.81
C ARG A 244 13.38 -10.83 -12.13
N HIS A 245 14.59 -11.41 -12.15
CA HIS A 245 15.41 -11.48 -13.36
C HIS A 245 14.77 -12.36 -14.44
N SER A 246 14.26 -13.53 -14.07
CA SER A 246 13.62 -14.48 -15.01
C SER A 246 12.38 -13.90 -15.71
N PHE A 247 11.62 -13.01 -15.06
CA PHE A 247 10.45 -12.38 -15.66
C PHE A 247 10.78 -11.19 -16.57
N LYS A 248 11.89 -10.49 -16.33
CA LYS A 248 12.32 -9.39 -17.23
C LYS A 248 12.79 -9.89 -18.58
N GLU A 249 13.34 -11.10 -18.66
CA GLU A 249 13.77 -11.72 -19.92
C GLU A 249 12.59 -12.19 -20.78
N VAL A 250 11.45 -12.53 -20.19
CA VAL A 250 10.25 -13.01 -20.91
C VAL A 250 9.43 -11.86 -21.52
N CYS A 251 9.53 -10.64 -20.98
CA CYS A 251 8.80 -9.47 -21.47
C CYS A 251 9.54 -8.69 -22.59
N VAL A 252 10.71 -9.13 -23.03
CA VAL A 252 11.51 -8.49 -24.09
C VAL A 252 11.52 -9.31 -25.40
N ALA A 253 10.69 -10.35 -25.49
CA ALA A 253 10.54 -11.17 -26.70
C ALA A 253 9.25 -10.87 -27.45
#